data_28dbd2961b745945a6dd0a4d05536c70
#
_entry.id   28dbd2961b745945a6dd0a4d05536c70
#
_cell.length_a   1.000
_cell.length_b   1.000
_cell.length_c   1.000
_cell.angle_alpha   90.00
_cell.angle_beta   90.00
_cell.angle_gamma   90.00
#
_symmetry.space_group_name_H-M   'P 1'
#
loop_
_entity.id
_entity.type
_entity.pdbx_description
1 polymer ?
#
loop_
_entity_poly.entity_id
_entity_poly.type
_entity_poly.pdbx_seq_one_letter_code
_entity_poly.pdbx_strand_id
1 'polypeptide(L)'
;VLFKDYFRKMKCPKYIFWFDNPMYFGNLFEGIDDKYYLLCQDRYYAEFIEEHFGAVNALQLPPAGEDAGWAANKDRPFDIVFIGACNYVDESVIKDEFQKEYYEYMKAHPNITFEQGLKELLVYKDFNIDEQKFLSLLDSLQDVCRNIVNYYRTKVLETLLAAGIKIDVFGDTWDRYS
;
A
#
# COMPACT_ATOMS: atom_id res chain seq x y z
N VAL A 1 -0.16 -5.15 18.61
CA VAL A 1 0.65 -6.32 18.21
C VAL A 1 0.88 -7.20 19.43
N LEU A 2 -0.17 -7.92 19.83
CA LEU A 2 -0.23 -8.76 21.03
C LEU A 2 0.78 -9.92 21.05
N PHE A 3 1.40 -10.25 19.92
CA PHE A 3 2.24 -11.46 19.78
C PHE A 3 3.73 -11.18 19.52
N LYS A 4 4.17 -9.92 19.38
CA LYS A 4 5.57 -9.57 19.07
C LYS A 4 6.53 -10.20 20.10
N ASP A 5 6.27 -10.02 21.38
CA ASP A 5 7.12 -10.55 22.45
C ASP A 5 7.05 -12.07 22.58
N TYR A 6 5.92 -12.68 22.23
CA TYR A 6 5.78 -14.12 22.20
C TYR A 6 6.63 -14.73 21.08
N PHE A 7 6.51 -14.19 19.86
CA PHE A 7 7.29 -14.67 18.72
C PHE A 7 8.79 -14.46 18.90
N ARG A 8 9.22 -13.38 19.54
CA ARG A 8 10.64 -13.15 19.86
C ARG A 8 11.24 -14.22 20.75
N LYS A 9 10.47 -14.82 21.64
CA LYS A 9 10.92 -15.90 22.54
C LYS A 9 11.03 -17.27 21.87
N MET A 10 10.42 -17.43 20.70
CA MET A 10 10.47 -18.71 19.96
C MET A 10 11.83 -18.86 19.27
N LYS A 11 12.45 -20.05 19.45
CA LYS A 11 13.77 -20.37 18.85
C LYS A 11 13.68 -20.98 17.45
N CYS A 12 12.48 -21.27 16.95
CA CYS A 12 12.24 -21.84 15.63
C CYS A 12 12.16 -20.74 14.54
N PRO A 13 12.37 -21.09 13.26
CA PRO A 13 12.04 -20.22 12.14
C PRO A 13 10.57 -19.79 12.17
N LYS A 14 10.31 -18.55 11.77
CA LYS A 14 8.98 -17.93 11.76
C LYS A 14 8.69 -17.45 10.36
N TYR A 15 7.61 -17.94 9.77
CA TYR A 15 7.15 -17.54 8.45
C TYR A 15 5.92 -16.67 8.62
N ILE A 16 6.00 -15.44 8.11
CA ILE A 16 4.93 -14.44 8.22
C ILE A 16 4.55 -14.01 6.80
N PHE A 17 3.29 -14.22 6.44
CA PHE A 17 2.73 -13.67 5.20
C PHE A 17 2.41 -12.19 5.39
N TRP A 18 2.95 -11.36 4.49
CA TRP A 18 2.81 -9.92 4.56
C TRP A 18 2.01 -9.40 3.36
N PHE A 19 0.86 -8.83 3.64
CA PHE A 19 -0.10 -8.39 2.62
C PHE A 19 -0.19 -6.87 2.48
N ASP A 20 0.07 -6.13 3.56
CA ASP A 20 -0.06 -4.68 3.59
C ASP A 20 1.26 -3.98 3.24
N ASN A 21 1.18 -2.71 2.84
CA ASN A 21 2.39 -1.94 2.58
C ASN A 21 3.20 -1.78 3.87
N PRO A 22 4.48 -2.23 3.90
CA PRO A 22 5.30 -2.26 5.10
C PRO A 22 5.60 -0.88 5.68
N MET A 23 5.50 0.19 4.90
CA MET A 23 5.65 1.56 5.38
C MET A 23 4.71 1.93 6.54
N TYR A 24 3.55 1.27 6.63
CA TYR A 24 2.57 1.51 7.71
C TYR A 24 2.91 0.79 9.01
N PHE A 25 3.94 -0.02 9.03
CA PHE A 25 4.21 -0.96 10.12
C PHE A 25 5.68 -1.01 10.52
N GLY A 26 6.44 0.05 10.28
CA GLY A 26 7.89 0.10 10.53
C GLY A 26 8.30 -0.37 11.93
N ASN A 27 7.51 -0.04 12.95
CA ASN A 27 7.75 -0.48 14.33
C ASN A 27 7.62 -2.00 14.54
N LEU A 28 7.00 -2.73 13.62
CA LEU A 28 6.90 -4.19 13.69
C LEU A 28 8.19 -4.89 13.30
N PHE A 29 9.00 -4.24 12.45
CA PHE A 29 10.27 -4.79 11.96
C PHE A 29 11.43 -4.58 12.94
N GLU A 30 11.27 -3.68 13.91
CA GLU A 30 12.29 -3.46 14.94
C GLU A 30 12.56 -4.71 15.77
N GLY A 31 13.83 -5.12 15.83
CA GLY A 31 14.29 -6.28 16.61
C GLY A 31 13.81 -7.63 16.06
N ILE A 32 13.52 -7.71 14.77
CA ILE A 32 13.40 -8.94 14.01
C ILE A 32 14.81 -9.54 13.85
N ASP A 33 14.94 -10.86 14.01
CA ASP A 33 16.20 -11.59 13.85
C ASP A 33 16.21 -12.42 12.55
N ASP A 34 17.33 -13.08 12.27
CA ASP A 34 17.56 -13.93 11.09
C ASP A 34 16.65 -15.16 10.99
N LYS A 35 15.81 -15.41 11.99
CA LYS A 35 14.83 -16.51 11.99
C LYS A 35 13.47 -16.11 11.46
N TYR A 36 13.28 -14.84 11.13
CA TYR A 36 12.06 -14.37 10.50
C TYR A 36 12.18 -14.44 8.99
N TYR A 37 11.15 -14.99 8.37
CA TYR A 37 10.98 -15.07 6.92
C TYR A 37 9.67 -14.35 6.60
N LEU A 38 9.79 -13.19 6.00
CA LEU A 38 8.64 -12.37 5.58
C LEU A 38 8.31 -12.70 4.13
N LEU A 39 7.14 -13.26 3.91
CA LEU A 39 6.66 -13.68 2.60
C LEU A 39 5.74 -12.59 2.07
N CYS A 40 6.28 -11.69 1.25
CA CYS A 40 5.60 -10.51 0.77
C CYS A 40 4.86 -10.81 -0.53
N GLN A 41 3.60 -10.39 -0.64
CA GLN A 41 2.84 -10.53 -1.88
C GLN A 41 3.43 -9.69 -3.02
N ASP A 42 4.06 -8.57 -2.70
CA ASP A 42 4.63 -7.63 -3.64
C ASP A 42 6.17 -7.60 -3.50
N ARG A 43 6.86 -7.52 -4.64
CA ARG A 43 8.32 -7.45 -4.67
C ARG A 43 8.83 -6.18 -3.98
N TYR A 44 8.18 -5.05 -4.21
CA TYR A 44 8.57 -3.78 -3.60
C TYR A 44 8.44 -3.79 -2.09
N TYR A 45 7.54 -4.60 -1.52
CA TYR A 45 7.44 -4.78 -0.07
C TYR A 45 8.67 -5.51 0.49
N ALA A 46 9.13 -6.54 -0.21
CA ALA A 46 10.34 -7.25 0.19
C ALA A 46 11.58 -6.33 0.10
N GLU A 47 11.73 -5.62 -1.03
CA GLU A 47 12.81 -4.67 -1.26
C GLU A 47 12.83 -3.55 -0.19
N PHE A 48 11.67 -2.98 0.13
CA PHE A 48 11.53 -1.95 1.18
C PHE A 48 11.99 -2.47 2.56
N ILE A 49 11.55 -3.69 2.91
CA ILE A 49 11.92 -4.29 4.21
C ILE A 49 13.43 -4.57 4.27
N GLU A 50 14.02 -5.09 3.21
CA GLU A 50 15.46 -5.34 3.14
C GLU A 50 16.29 -4.07 3.20
N GLU A 51 15.87 -3.02 2.50
CA GLU A 51 16.59 -1.74 2.45
C GLU A 51 16.56 -1.03 3.81
N HIS A 52 15.40 -0.97 4.47
CA HIS A 52 15.22 -0.10 5.64
C HIS A 52 15.33 -0.81 6.99
N PHE A 53 15.18 -2.13 7.03
CA PHE A 53 15.17 -2.87 8.31
C PHE A 53 16.27 -3.94 8.42
N GLY A 54 17.15 -4.03 7.42
CA GLY A 54 18.33 -4.88 7.47
C GLY A 54 18.00 -6.37 7.46
N ALA A 55 18.83 -7.20 8.06
CA ALA A 55 18.95 -8.64 8.04
C ALA A 55 17.65 -9.50 8.20
N VAL A 56 16.58 -9.11 7.57
CA VAL A 56 15.32 -9.84 7.53
C VAL A 56 15.27 -10.62 6.22
N ASN A 57 14.95 -11.91 6.28
CA ASN A 57 14.71 -12.68 5.08
C ASN A 57 13.34 -12.28 4.49
N ALA A 58 13.31 -11.24 3.68
CA ALA A 58 12.12 -10.81 2.97
C ALA A 58 12.13 -11.42 1.56
N LEU A 59 11.08 -12.15 1.23
CA LEU A 59 10.97 -12.89 -0.01
C LEU A 59 9.64 -12.56 -0.68
N GLN A 60 9.68 -12.34 -2.00
CA GLN A 60 8.45 -12.24 -2.76
C GLN A 60 7.79 -13.61 -2.84
N LEU A 61 6.54 -13.72 -2.36
CA LEU A 61 5.68 -14.85 -2.56
C LEU A 61 4.31 -14.35 -3.03
N PRO A 62 4.04 -14.34 -4.34
CA PRO A 62 2.76 -13.92 -4.87
C PRO A 62 1.62 -14.75 -4.28
N PRO A 63 0.43 -14.16 -4.08
CA PRO A 63 -0.73 -14.90 -3.64
C PRO A 63 -1.01 -16.06 -4.59
N ALA A 64 -1.18 -17.25 -4.06
CA ALA A 64 -1.60 -18.41 -4.83
C ALA A 64 -3.12 -18.36 -5.03
N GLY A 65 -3.56 -18.66 -6.24
CA GLY A 65 -4.97 -18.93 -6.54
C GLY A 65 -5.21 -20.41 -6.70
N GLU A 66 -6.38 -20.86 -6.36
CA GLU A 66 -6.85 -22.20 -6.73
C GLU A 66 -7.45 -22.14 -8.13
N ASP A 67 -7.12 -23.10 -8.98
CA ASP A 67 -7.86 -23.32 -10.21
C ASP A 67 -9.21 -23.94 -9.85
N ALA A 68 -10.21 -23.10 -9.72
CA ALA A 68 -11.57 -23.51 -9.37
C ALA A 68 -12.28 -24.22 -10.53
N GLY A 69 -11.58 -24.58 -11.62
CA GLY A 69 -12.17 -25.24 -12.78
C GLY A 69 -13.30 -24.41 -13.38
N TRP A 70 -13.09 -23.14 -13.59
CA TRP A 70 -14.08 -22.19 -14.11
C TRP A 70 -14.65 -22.69 -15.43
N ALA A 71 -15.76 -23.39 -15.36
CA ALA A 71 -16.62 -23.53 -16.52
C ALA A 71 -16.98 -22.12 -16.97
N ALA A 72 -16.66 -21.77 -18.22
CA ALA A 72 -17.04 -20.49 -18.77
C ALA A 72 -18.57 -20.36 -18.65
N ASN A 73 -19.02 -19.73 -17.57
CA ASN A 73 -20.44 -19.47 -17.39
C ASN A 73 -20.81 -18.43 -18.44
N LYS A 74 -21.65 -18.86 -19.40
CA LYS A 74 -22.07 -17.99 -20.50
C LYS A 74 -22.99 -16.87 -20.01
N ASP A 75 -23.64 -17.07 -18.88
CA ASP A 75 -24.53 -16.09 -18.25
C ASP A 75 -23.78 -15.31 -17.18
N ARG A 76 -22.96 -14.35 -17.58
CA ARG A 76 -22.35 -13.40 -16.66
C ARG A 76 -23.33 -12.26 -16.42
N PRO A 77 -23.88 -12.11 -15.20
CA PRO A 77 -24.85 -11.05 -14.91
C PRO A 77 -24.21 -9.65 -14.85
N PHE A 78 -22.87 -9.59 -14.73
CA PHE A 78 -22.11 -8.36 -14.60
C PHE A 78 -21.00 -8.29 -15.65
N ASP A 79 -20.83 -7.13 -16.29
CA ASP A 79 -19.72 -6.90 -17.23
C ASP A 79 -18.43 -6.57 -16.49
N ILE A 80 -18.50 -5.61 -15.56
CA ILE A 80 -17.39 -5.22 -14.68
C ILE A 80 -17.91 -5.18 -13.25
N VAL A 81 -17.14 -5.78 -12.35
CA VAL A 81 -17.43 -5.79 -10.92
C VAL A 81 -16.26 -5.14 -10.18
N PHE A 82 -16.58 -4.23 -9.29
CA PHE A 82 -15.63 -3.72 -8.31
C PHE A 82 -16.05 -4.17 -6.90
N ILE A 83 -15.15 -4.85 -6.21
CA ILE A 83 -15.37 -5.33 -4.83
C ILE A 83 -14.45 -4.55 -3.91
N GLY A 84 -15.01 -3.80 -2.96
CA GLY A 84 -14.25 -3.03 -1.97
C GLY A 84 -14.93 -1.72 -1.61
N ALA A 85 -14.38 -1.01 -0.63
CA ALA A 85 -14.83 0.31 -0.25
C ALA A 85 -14.26 1.39 -1.20
N CYS A 86 -15.07 2.43 -1.45
CA CYS A 86 -14.62 3.63 -2.14
C CYS A 86 -14.59 4.81 -1.14
N ASN A 87 -13.53 4.88 -0.37
CA ASN A 87 -13.38 5.97 0.59
C ASN A 87 -13.27 7.32 -0.10
N TYR A 88 -13.76 8.36 0.58
CA TYR A 88 -13.66 9.73 0.07
C TYR A 88 -12.22 10.20 0.09
N VAL A 89 -11.90 11.07 -0.88
CA VAL A 89 -10.70 11.90 -0.80
C VAL A 89 -10.97 12.96 0.27
N ASP A 90 -10.14 12.98 1.31
CA ASP A 90 -10.24 13.92 2.41
C ASP A 90 -9.00 14.82 2.46
N GLU A 91 -9.11 16.01 1.89
CA GLU A 91 -7.98 16.96 1.86
C GLU A 91 -7.65 17.53 3.24
N SER A 92 -8.49 17.34 4.25
CA SER A 92 -8.21 17.81 5.61
C SER A 92 -7.05 17.08 6.30
N VAL A 93 -6.65 15.92 5.74
CA VAL A 93 -5.46 15.18 6.20
C VAL A 93 -4.14 15.86 5.82
N ILE A 94 -4.18 16.79 4.85
CA ILE A 94 -3.03 17.57 4.39
C ILE A 94 -2.87 18.78 5.32
N LYS A 95 -1.87 18.75 6.17
CA LYS A 95 -1.71 19.71 7.29
C LYS A 95 -0.72 20.82 7.02
N ASP A 96 0.21 20.63 6.08
CA ASP A 96 1.26 21.58 5.78
C ASP A 96 1.61 21.60 4.28
N GLU A 97 2.47 22.56 3.89
CA GLU A 97 2.83 22.77 2.50
C GLU A 97 3.66 21.60 1.93
N PHE A 98 4.51 20.94 2.74
CA PHE A 98 5.27 19.80 2.29
C PHE A 98 4.36 18.61 1.95
N GLN A 99 3.39 18.32 2.82
CA GLN A 99 2.38 17.27 2.58
C GLN A 99 1.56 17.56 1.33
N LYS A 100 1.23 18.82 1.08
CA LYS A 100 0.51 19.26 -0.13
C LYS A 100 1.35 19.05 -1.38
N GLU A 101 2.60 19.47 -1.38
CA GLU A 101 3.52 19.26 -2.50
C GLU A 101 3.72 17.77 -2.79
N TYR A 102 3.90 16.95 -1.74
CA TYR A 102 4.01 15.51 -1.87
C TYR A 102 2.73 14.89 -2.45
N TYR A 103 1.56 15.33 -1.97
CA TYR A 103 0.27 14.88 -2.49
C TYR A 103 0.12 15.18 -3.98
N GLU A 104 0.39 16.43 -4.40
CA GLU A 104 0.31 16.82 -5.80
C GLU A 104 1.37 16.11 -6.65
N TYR A 105 2.58 15.93 -6.12
CA TYR A 105 3.63 15.19 -6.79
C TYR A 105 3.19 13.75 -7.08
N MET A 106 2.69 13.06 -6.08
CA MET A 106 2.21 11.68 -6.23
C MET A 106 1.04 11.56 -7.20
N LYS A 107 0.09 12.50 -7.19
CA LYS A 107 -1.01 12.54 -8.17
C LYS A 107 -0.53 12.65 -9.62
N ALA A 108 0.59 13.32 -9.83
CA ALA A 108 1.19 13.45 -11.15
C ALA A 108 2.01 12.23 -11.58
N HIS A 109 2.43 11.39 -10.63
CA HIS A 109 3.33 10.26 -10.86
C HIS A 109 2.74 8.92 -10.39
N PRO A 110 1.72 8.37 -11.07
CA PRO A 110 0.98 7.19 -10.62
C PRO A 110 1.77 5.88 -10.63
N ASN A 111 2.92 5.86 -11.27
CA ASN A 111 3.71 4.64 -11.50
C ASN A 111 4.92 4.48 -10.59
N ILE A 112 5.05 5.33 -9.56
CA ILE A 112 6.14 5.26 -8.58
C ILE A 112 5.59 4.88 -7.20
N THR A 113 6.45 4.30 -6.36
CA THR A 113 6.09 4.00 -4.97
C THR A 113 6.03 5.27 -4.12
N PHE A 114 5.33 5.23 -2.99
CA PHE A 114 5.30 6.35 -2.04
C PHE A 114 6.69 6.73 -1.54
N GLU A 115 7.52 5.73 -1.28
CA GLU A 115 8.90 5.90 -0.89
C GLU A 115 9.73 6.60 -1.98
N GLN A 116 9.64 6.11 -3.22
CA GLN A 116 10.34 6.71 -4.36
C GLN A 116 9.91 8.16 -4.57
N GLY A 117 8.60 8.44 -4.51
CA GLY A 117 8.08 9.80 -4.64
C GLY A 117 8.61 10.73 -3.56
N LEU A 118 8.76 10.24 -2.32
CA LEU A 118 9.38 11.02 -1.25
C LEU A 118 10.87 11.27 -1.51
N LYS A 119 11.63 10.24 -1.91
CA LYS A 119 13.06 10.37 -2.26
C LYS A 119 13.25 11.41 -3.37
N GLU A 120 12.46 11.35 -4.44
CA GLU A 120 12.55 12.29 -5.56
C GLU A 120 12.19 13.73 -5.16
N LEU A 121 11.15 13.91 -4.33
CA LEU A 121 10.78 15.24 -3.84
C LEU A 121 11.85 15.85 -2.92
N LEU A 122 12.47 15.05 -2.04
CA LEU A 122 13.56 15.50 -1.18
C LEU A 122 14.79 15.93 -2.00
N VAL A 123 15.14 15.16 -3.03
CA VAL A 123 16.23 15.52 -3.96
C VAL A 123 15.90 16.82 -4.69
N TYR A 124 14.69 16.97 -5.20
CA TYR A 124 14.26 18.19 -5.87
C TYR A 124 14.35 19.44 -4.98
N LYS A 125 14.09 19.26 -3.68
CA LYS A 125 14.17 20.35 -2.70
C LYS A 125 15.57 20.55 -2.10
N ASP A 126 16.57 19.80 -2.53
CA ASP A 126 17.92 19.80 -1.96
C ASP A 126 17.93 19.47 -0.45
N PHE A 127 17.01 18.63 0.00
CA PHE A 127 16.95 18.14 1.37
C PHE A 127 17.74 16.85 1.51
N ASN A 128 18.80 16.92 2.32
CA ASN A 128 19.58 15.74 2.70
C ASN A 128 19.25 15.36 4.14
N ILE A 129 18.59 14.22 4.31
CA ILE A 129 18.19 13.69 5.61
C ILE A 129 18.76 12.28 5.80
N ASP A 130 19.01 11.92 7.06
CA ASP A 130 19.42 10.57 7.40
C ASP A 130 18.25 9.59 7.31
N GLU A 131 18.57 8.29 7.32
CA GLU A 131 17.63 7.19 7.20
C GLU A 131 16.51 7.25 8.25
N GLN A 132 16.86 7.55 9.50
CA GLN A 132 15.87 7.61 10.58
C GLN A 132 14.87 8.74 10.38
N LYS A 133 15.33 9.90 9.92
CA LYS A 133 14.46 11.02 9.58
C LYS A 133 13.60 10.72 8.35
N PHE A 134 14.18 10.03 7.36
CA PHE A 134 13.44 9.60 6.18
C PHE A 134 12.26 8.69 6.55
N LEU A 135 12.50 7.65 7.34
CA LEU A 135 11.44 6.75 7.81
C LEU A 135 10.40 7.46 8.67
N SER A 136 10.84 8.38 9.55
CA SER A 136 9.93 9.18 10.37
C SER A 136 9.05 10.10 9.51
N LEU A 137 9.62 10.70 8.47
CA LEU A 137 8.88 11.54 7.54
C LEU A 137 7.88 10.71 6.73
N LEU A 138 8.30 9.55 6.22
CA LEU A 138 7.43 8.62 5.49
C LEU A 138 6.27 8.15 6.38
N ASP A 139 6.52 7.85 7.66
CA ASP A 139 5.49 7.50 8.63
C ASP A 139 4.48 8.65 8.84
N SER A 140 4.95 9.90 8.89
CA SER A 140 4.08 11.07 9.03
C SER A 140 3.17 11.33 7.81
N LEU A 141 3.51 10.76 6.65
CA LEU A 141 2.77 10.89 5.39
C LEU A 141 1.71 9.79 5.19
N GLN A 142 1.54 8.85 6.13
CA GLN A 142 0.63 7.70 5.95
C GLN A 142 -0.79 8.09 5.56
N ASP A 143 -1.37 9.09 6.22
CA ASP A 143 -2.74 9.53 5.91
C ASP A 143 -2.82 10.20 4.52
N VAL A 144 -1.78 10.94 4.14
CA VAL A 144 -1.65 11.51 2.79
C VAL A 144 -1.57 10.38 1.75
N CYS A 145 -0.77 9.34 2.01
CA CYS A 145 -0.65 8.19 1.12
C CYS A 145 -1.98 7.42 0.96
N ARG A 146 -2.73 7.22 2.06
CA ARG A 146 -4.07 6.63 1.98
C ARG A 146 -5.01 7.49 1.13
N ASN A 147 -4.91 8.80 1.27
CA ASN A 147 -5.72 9.74 0.48
C ASN A 147 -5.37 9.71 -1.00
N ILE A 148 -4.10 9.53 -1.36
CA ILE A 148 -3.65 9.32 -2.75
C ILE A 148 -4.25 8.02 -3.33
N VAL A 149 -4.27 6.92 -2.56
CA VAL A 149 -4.92 5.68 -2.99
C VAL A 149 -6.41 5.91 -3.27
N ASN A 150 -7.11 6.65 -2.40
CA ASN A 150 -8.51 6.99 -2.59
C ASN A 150 -8.71 7.85 -3.84
N TYR A 151 -7.83 8.82 -4.08
CA TYR A 151 -7.83 9.64 -5.29
C TYR A 151 -7.73 8.78 -6.55
N TYR A 152 -6.79 7.86 -6.63
CA TYR A 152 -6.64 7.00 -7.80
C TYR A 152 -7.83 6.07 -8.02
N ARG A 153 -8.36 5.47 -6.95
CA ARG A 153 -9.57 4.63 -7.04
C ARG A 153 -10.74 5.43 -7.60
N THR A 154 -10.98 6.61 -7.06
CA THR A 154 -12.01 7.53 -7.56
C THR A 154 -11.79 7.88 -9.02
N LYS A 155 -10.56 8.21 -9.40
CA LYS A 155 -10.23 8.62 -10.77
C LYS A 155 -10.46 7.51 -11.79
N VAL A 156 -10.11 6.27 -11.45
CA VAL A 156 -10.38 5.10 -12.30
C VAL A 156 -11.88 4.93 -12.52
N LEU A 157 -12.67 4.96 -11.44
CA LEU A 157 -14.12 4.80 -11.52
C LEU A 157 -14.78 5.91 -12.33
N GLU A 158 -14.45 7.17 -12.06
CA GLU A 158 -14.97 8.31 -12.82
C GLU A 158 -14.64 8.22 -14.30
N THR A 159 -13.42 7.76 -14.63
CA THR A 159 -13.00 7.59 -16.02
C THR A 159 -13.82 6.50 -16.72
N LEU A 160 -14.05 5.37 -16.07
CA LEU A 160 -14.85 4.28 -16.62
C LEU A 160 -16.32 4.70 -16.80
N LEU A 161 -16.90 5.36 -15.80
CA LEU A 161 -18.27 5.88 -15.85
C LEU A 161 -18.42 6.92 -16.96
N ALA A 162 -17.47 7.85 -17.10
CA ALA A 162 -17.47 8.85 -18.17
C ALA A 162 -17.37 8.23 -19.57
N ALA A 163 -16.75 7.05 -19.69
CA ALA A 163 -16.70 6.26 -20.92
C ALA A 163 -18.02 5.46 -21.18
N GLY A 164 -19.02 5.61 -20.32
CA GLY A 164 -20.30 4.90 -20.42
C GLY A 164 -20.24 3.43 -20.02
N ILE A 165 -19.19 3.03 -19.32
CA ILE A 165 -19.02 1.65 -18.85
C ILE A 165 -19.84 1.46 -17.55
N LYS A 166 -20.71 0.45 -17.57
CA LYS A 166 -21.45 0.07 -16.37
C LYS A 166 -20.55 -0.74 -15.43
N ILE A 167 -20.55 -0.36 -14.16
CA ILE A 167 -19.80 -1.05 -13.10
C ILE A 167 -20.77 -1.44 -12.01
N ASP A 168 -20.79 -2.71 -11.65
CA ASP A 168 -21.50 -3.20 -10.48
C ASP A 168 -20.56 -3.20 -9.28
N VAL A 169 -20.95 -2.54 -8.19
CA VAL A 169 -20.11 -2.31 -7.03
C VAL A 169 -20.61 -3.06 -5.80
N PHE A 170 -19.68 -3.68 -5.05
CA PHE A 170 -19.98 -4.43 -3.84
C PHE A 170 -19.02 -3.97 -2.73
N GLY A 171 -19.59 -3.46 -1.64
CA GLY A 171 -18.85 -2.95 -0.48
C GLY A 171 -19.48 -1.67 0.07
N ASP A 172 -18.75 -1.01 0.95
CA ASP A 172 -19.24 0.17 1.65
C ASP A 172 -18.87 1.47 0.91
N THR A 173 -19.54 2.58 1.29
CA THR A 173 -19.20 3.96 0.87
C THR A 173 -19.42 4.27 -0.61
N TRP A 174 -20.40 3.62 -1.25
CA TRP A 174 -20.75 3.81 -2.67
C TRP A 174 -21.86 4.84 -2.90
N ASP A 175 -22.47 5.40 -1.86
CA ASP A 175 -23.68 6.22 -1.90
C ASP A 175 -23.58 7.42 -2.87
N ARG A 176 -22.39 7.93 -3.11
CA ARG A 176 -22.16 9.06 -4.01
C ARG A 176 -22.25 8.71 -5.52
N TYR A 177 -22.29 7.42 -5.84
CA TYR A 177 -22.39 6.93 -7.23
C TYR A 177 -23.72 6.29 -7.53
N SER A 178 -24.68 6.31 -6.59
CA SER A 178 -26.02 5.76 -6.71
C SER A 178 -27.01 6.71 -7.37
#